data_719288eff22aab2b46f036f01c8f5b2b
#
_entry.id   719288eff22aab2b46f036f01c8f5b2b
#
_cell.length_a   1.000
_cell.length_b   1.000
_cell.length_c   1.000
_cell.angle_alpha   90.00
_cell.angle_beta   90.00
_cell.angle_gamma   90.00
#
_symmetry.space_group_name_H-M   'P 1'
#
loop_
_entity.id
_entity.type
_entity.pdbx_description
1 polymer ?
#
loop_
_entity_poly.entity_id
_entity_poly.type
_entity_poly.pdbx_seq_one_letter_code
_entity_poly.pdbx_strand_id
1 'polypeptide(L)'
;MSILFMNGSPDPNGTTSNMAATLLAGRDYETIQLPEHRIYPYGSTLEGDEFDWVLDRMKAADTIVIGSPVYWHNICGAVRNLLDRFYGRVTTGELSGRKLAFLYQGEAPEKWMLDAGEYTMSRFARLYGLNYVGMAETQKDAKTLAKKL
;
A
#
# COMPACT_ATOMS: atom_id res chain seq x y z
N MET A 1 -2.54 -3.61 18.62
CA MET A 1 -2.56 -3.82 17.14
C MET A 1 -1.86 -2.63 16.50
N SER A 2 -0.73 -2.87 15.88
CA SER A 2 0.07 -1.84 15.21
C SER A 2 -0.39 -1.71 13.74
N ILE A 3 -0.57 -0.46 13.28
CA ILE A 3 -1.05 -0.18 11.93
C ILE A 3 -0.03 0.70 11.21
N LEU A 4 0.32 0.31 10.00
CA LEU A 4 1.20 1.07 9.11
C LEU A 4 0.41 1.51 7.87
N PHE A 5 0.31 2.81 7.65
CA PHE A 5 -0.18 3.39 6.40
C PHE A 5 0.99 3.81 5.51
N MET A 6 1.02 3.29 4.30
CA MET A 6 2.03 3.59 3.29
C MET A 6 1.38 4.41 2.18
N ASN A 7 1.65 5.71 2.16
CA ASN A 7 1.07 6.63 1.20
C ASN A 7 1.94 6.75 -0.06
N GLY A 8 1.41 6.31 -1.19
CA GLY A 8 2.06 6.46 -2.49
C GLY A 8 1.82 7.82 -3.15
N SER A 9 0.86 8.60 -2.65
CA SER A 9 0.59 9.94 -3.18
C SER A 9 1.70 10.93 -2.80
N PRO A 10 2.11 11.82 -3.71
CA PRO A 10 3.03 12.91 -3.37
C PRO A 10 2.42 13.97 -2.46
N ASP A 11 1.08 13.99 -2.31
CA ASP A 11 0.38 14.90 -1.41
C ASP A 11 0.06 14.20 -0.07
N PRO A 12 0.73 14.58 1.03
CA PRO A 12 0.49 13.98 2.34
C PRO A 12 -0.89 14.33 2.92
N ASN A 13 -1.58 15.33 2.37
CA ASN A 13 -2.89 15.79 2.82
C ASN A 13 -3.98 15.62 1.75
N GLY A 14 -3.71 14.84 0.72
CA GLY A 14 -4.61 14.63 -0.42
C GLY A 14 -5.68 13.57 -0.18
N THR A 15 -6.34 13.18 -1.27
CA THR A 15 -7.47 12.23 -1.25
C THR A 15 -7.07 10.87 -0.65
N THR A 16 -5.90 10.34 -0.99
CA THR A 16 -5.43 9.05 -0.47
C THR A 16 -5.28 9.09 1.06
N SER A 17 -4.69 10.15 1.60
CA SER A 17 -4.55 10.34 3.05
C SER A 17 -5.89 10.53 3.75
N ASN A 18 -6.82 11.26 3.12
CA ASN A 18 -8.18 11.43 3.66
C ASN A 18 -8.95 10.11 3.70
N MET A 19 -8.76 9.25 2.71
CA MET A 19 -9.33 7.89 2.71
C MET A 19 -8.72 7.03 3.81
N ALA A 20 -7.41 7.13 4.02
CA ALA A 20 -6.74 6.43 5.12
C ALA A 20 -7.26 6.89 6.49
N ALA A 21 -7.40 8.19 6.69
CA ALA A 21 -7.99 8.74 7.92
C ALA A 21 -9.43 8.24 8.17
N THR A 22 -10.21 8.06 7.11
CA THR A 22 -11.56 7.49 7.19
C THR A 22 -11.52 5.99 7.52
N LEU A 23 -10.68 5.23 6.85
CA LEU A 23 -10.48 3.79 7.08
C LEU A 23 -10.02 3.51 8.51
N LEU A 24 -9.13 4.34 9.03
CA LEU A 24 -8.43 4.15 10.30
C LEU A 24 -9.00 5.01 11.45
N ALA A 25 -10.18 5.59 11.26
CA ALA A 25 -10.81 6.46 12.26
C ALA A 25 -10.86 5.79 13.65
N GLY A 26 -10.37 6.50 14.66
CA GLY A 26 -10.33 6.03 16.05
C GLY A 26 -9.19 5.04 16.35
N ARG A 27 -8.25 4.85 15.43
CA ARG A 27 -7.06 3.99 15.61
C ARG A 27 -5.79 4.81 15.49
N ASP A 28 -4.79 4.48 16.29
CA ASP A 28 -3.44 5.02 16.12
C ASP A 28 -2.73 4.27 15.00
N TYR A 29 -2.02 5.00 14.14
CA TYR A 29 -1.25 4.42 13.05
C TYR A 29 -0.02 5.26 12.70
N GLU A 30 1.00 4.58 12.21
CA GLU A 30 2.18 5.20 11.62
C GLU A 30 1.95 5.46 10.13
N THR A 31 2.50 6.54 9.60
CA THR A 31 2.47 6.85 8.16
C THR A 31 3.88 6.88 7.59
N ILE A 32 4.09 6.19 6.47
CA ILE A 32 5.26 6.33 5.61
C ILE A 32 4.82 7.02 4.32
N GLN A 33 5.37 8.19 4.04
CA GLN A 33 5.20 8.88 2.75
C GLN A 33 6.21 8.30 1.76
N LEU A 34 5.79 7.33 0.95
CA LEU A 34 6.69 6.62 0.02
C LEU A 34 7.49 7.54 -0.90
N PRO A 35 6.92 8.64 -1.45
CA PRO A 35 7.70 9.55 -2.30
C PRO A 35 8.84 10.29 -1.60
N GLU A 36 8.85 10.33 -0.28
CA GLU A 36 9.91 10.97 0.52
C GLU A 36 11.07 10.02 0.85
N HIS A 37 10.91 8.72 0.51
CA HIS A 37 11.90 7.68 0.77
C HIS A 37 12.57 7.19 -0.51
N ARG A 38 13.84 6.85 -0.40
CA ARG A 38 14.67 6.37 -1.52
C ARG A 38 14.44 4.87 -1.74
N ILE A 39 13.34 4.52 -2.37
CA ILE A 39 13.08 3.16 -2.83
C ILE A 39 13.37 3.15 -4.33
N TYR A 40 14.57 2.71 -4.70
CA TYR A 40 14.99 2.70 -6.10
C TYR A 40 14.32 1.56 -6.87
N PRO A 41 14.20 1.69 -8.20
CA PRO A 41 13.66 0.63 -9.04
C PRO A 41 14.40 -0.70 -8.86
N TYR A 42 13.69 -1.80 -9.03
CA TYR A 42 14.28 -3.13 -9.00
C TYR A 42 15.46 -3.24 -9.98
N GLY A 43 16.55 -3.85 -9.52
CA GLY A 43 17.80 -3.95 -10.29
C GLY A 43 18.77 -2.79 -10.09
N SER A 44 18.37 -1.70 -9.42
CA SER A 44 19.26 -0.61 -9.04
C SER A 44 19.98 -0.91 -7.73
N THR A 45 21.27 -0.58 -7.66
CA THR A 45 22.11 -0.73 -6.45
C THR A 45 22.71 0.63 -6.06
N LEU A 46 21.83 1.60 -5.88
CA LEU A 46 22.22 2.97 -5.54
C LEU A 46 22.36 3.14 -4.03
N GLU A 47 23.32 4.00 -3.65
CA GLU A 47 23.56 4.31 -2.24
C GLU A 47 22.37 5.05 -1.61
N GLY A 48 22.11 4.77 -0.32
CA GLY A 48 21.05 5.42 0.44
C GLY A 48 19.65 4.84 0.20
N ASP A 49 19.56 3.66 -0.38
CA ASP A 49 18.29 2.95 -0.54
C ASP A 49 17.67 2.61 0.83
N GLU A 50 16.38 2.89 0.97
CA GLU A 50 15.64 2.73 2.23
C GLU A 50 14.66 1.54 2.20
N PHE A 51 14.71 0.67 1.18
CA PHE A 51 13.77 -0.44 1.08
C PHE A 51 13.80 -1.35 2.31
N ASP A 52 14.98 -1.71 2.80
CA ASP A 52 15.09 -2.60 3.97
C ASP A 52 14.47 -1.96 5.22
N TRP A 53 14.65 -0.66 5.42
CA TRP A 53 13.99 0.05 6.51
C TRP A 53 12.46 0.00 6.39
N VAL A 54 11.93 0.25 5.18
CA VAL A 54 10.48 0.16 4.94
C VAL A 54 9.97 -1.27 5.16
N LEU A 55 10.70 -2.28 4.69
CA LEU A 55 10.36 -3.69 4.91
C LEU A 55 10.31 -4.05 6.40
N ASP A 56 11.26 -3.57 7.20
CA ASP A 56 11.27 -3.79 8.64
C ASP A 56 10.04 -3.18 9.32
N ARG A 57 9.59 -1.99 8.88
CA ARG A 57 8.35 -1.39 9.36
C ARG A 57 7.12 -2.21 8.97
N MET A 58 7.10 -2.75 7.74
CA MET A 58 6.03 -3.65 7.30
C MET A 58 5.99 -4.93 8.15
N LYS A 59 7.14 -5.49 8.48
CA LYS A 59 7.25 -6.68 9.34
C LYS A 59 6.82 -6.42 10.78
N ALA A 60 6.98 -5.22 11.28
CA ALA A 60 6.59 -4.84 12.64
C ALA A 60 5.08 -4.55 12.79
N ALA A 61 4.37 -4.30 11.69
CA ALA A 61 2.94 -3.98 11.70
C ALA A 61 2.06 -5.23 11.70
N ASP A 62 0.92 -5.19 12.41
CA ASP A 62 -0.13 -6.21 12.33
C ASP A 62 -1.05 -5.98 11.12
N THR A 63 -1.25 -4.71 10.78
CA THR A 63 -2.08 -4.29 9.65
C THR A 63 -1.31 -3.27 8.81
N ILE A 64 -1.30 -3.51 7.50
CA ILE A 64 -0.68 -2.65 6.50
C ILE A 64 -1.80 -2.07 5.63
N VAL A 65 -1.77 -0.76 5.42
CA VAL A 65 -2.62 -0.07 4.46
C VAL A 65 -1.72 0.53 3.40
N ILE A 66 -1.91 0.14 2.14
CA ILE A 66 -1.20 0.74 1.01
C ILE A 66 -2.18 1.64 0.28
N GLY A 67 -1.82 2.91 0.09
CA GLY A 67 -2.61 3.87 -0.65
C GLY A 67 -1.89 4.29 -1.94
N SER A 68 -2.61 4.25 -3.07
CA SER A 68 -2.11 4.69 -4.37
C SER A 68 -3.15 5.51 -5.11
N PRO A 69 -2.78 6.69 -5.63
CA PRO A 69 -3.55 7.28 -6.71
C PRO A 69 -3.40 6.44 -7.98
N VAL A 70 -4.39 6.55 -8.88
CA VAL A 70 -4.30 6.03 -10.24
C VAL A 70 -3.53 7.04 -11.09
N TYR A 71 -2.31 6.68 -11.47
CA TYR A 71 -1.50 7.45 -12.39
C TYR A 71 -1.24 6.64 -13.65
N TRP A 72 -1.52 7.23 -14.82
CA TRP A 72 -1.36 6.52 -16.08
C TRP A 72 -2.01 5.13 -16.05
N HIS A 73 -3.29 5.11 -15.66
CA HIS A 73 -4.16 3.94 -15.67
C HIS A 73 -3.76 2.80 -14.70
N ASN A 74 -2.79 3.02 -13.81
CA ASN A 74 -2.30 1.98 -12.91
C ASN A 74 -1.86 2.56 -11.55
N ILE A 75 -1.36 1.69 -10.68
CA ILE A 75 -0.75 2.11 -9.42
C ILE A 75 0.41 3.07 -9.67
N CYS A 76 0.59 4.04 -8.79
CA CYS A 76 1.63 5.05 -8.92
C CYS A 76 3.03 4.47 -8.80
N GLY A 77 4.02 5.17 -9.33
CA GLY A 77 5.42 4.73 -9.38
C GLY A 77 6.01 4.41 -8.01
N ALA A 78 5.69 5.19 -6.97
CA ALA A 78 6.18 4.94 -5.62
C ALA A 78 5.71 3.58 -5.07
N VAL A 79 4.44 3.22 -5.28
CA VAL A 79 3.91 1.91 -4.90
C VAL A 79 4.47 0.81 -5.79
N ARG A 80 4.58 1.03 -7.10
CA ARG A 80 5.15 0.05 -8.03
C ARG A 80 6.60 -0.29 -7.64
N ASN A 81 7.43 0.70 -7.38
CA ASN A 81 8.81 0.48 -6.92
C ASN A 81 8.86 -0.35 -5.64
N LEU A 82 8.00 -0.06 -4.67
CA LEU A 82 7.92 -0.85 -3.45
C LEU A 82 7.62 -2.33 -3.75
N LEU A 83 6.58 -2.61 -4.55
CA LEU A 83 6.19 -3.99 -4.87
C LEU A 83 7.30 -4.73 -5.63
N ASP A 84 7.89 -4.09 -6.63
CA ASP A 84 8.94 -4.69 -7.46
C ASP A 84 10.20 -5.05 -6.65
N ARG A 85 10.50 -4.28 -5.60
CA ARG A 85 11.66 -4.51 -4.74
C ARG A 85 11.53 -5.75 -3.84
N PHE A 86 10.34 -6.34 -3.77
CA PHE A 86 10.17 -7.63 -3.08
C PHE A 86 10.84 -8.79 -3.84
N TYR A 87 11.00 -8.67 -5.17
CA TYR A 87 11.68 -9.70 -5.95
C TYR A 87 13.11 -9.95 -5.45
N GLY A 88 13.45 -11.22 -5.22
CA GLY A 88 14.77 -11.63 -4.79
C GLY A 88 15.19 -11.23 -3.37
N ARG A 89 14.38 -10.42 -2.68
CA ARG A 89 14.69 -9.93 -1.33
C ARG A 89 13.75 -10.49 -0.27
N VAL A 90 12.48 -10.67 -0.60
CA VAL A 90 11.45 -11.13 0.33
C VAL A 90 11.00 -12.53 -0.08
N THR A 91 10.99 -13.47 0.85
CA THR A 91 10.58 -14.84 0.58
C THR A 91 9.06 -15.00 0.60
N THR A 92 8.56 -16.00 -0.12
CA THR A 92 7.14 -16.35 -0.13
C THR A 92 6.63 -16.57 1.30
N GLY A 93 5.53 -15.91 1.66
CA GLY A 93 4.92 -16.04 2.98
C GLY A 93 5.61 -15.27 4.11
N GLU A 94 6.65 -14.48 3.82
CA GLU A 94 7.45 -13.79 4.86
C GLU A 94 6.63 -12.78 5.70
N LEU A 95 5.52 -12.26 5.15
CA LEU A 95 4.61 -11.36 5.85
C LEU A 95 3.34 -12.05 6.40
N SER A 96 3.38 -13.37 6.56
CA SER A 96 2.22 -14.14 7.02
C SER A 96 1.65 -13.63 8.34
N GLY A 97 0.32 -13.69 8.44
CA GLY A 97 -0.44 -13.27 9.62
C GLY A 97 -0.80 -11.80 9.67
N ARG A 98 -0.25 -10.96 8.78
CA ARG A 98 -0.58 -9.54 8.70
C ARG A 98 -1.73 -9.29 7.75
N LYS A 99 -2.56 -8.28 8.06
CA LYS A 99 -3.63 -7.84 7.16
C LYS A 99 -3.09 -6.83 6.15
N LEU A 100 -3.67 -6.82 4.95
CA LEU A 100 -3.42 -5.80 3.93
C LEU A 100 -4.75 -5.22 3.43
N ALA A 101 -4.92 -3.90 3.58
CA ALA A 101 -5.96 -3.12 2.94
C ALA A 101 -5.36 -2.25 1.83
N PHE A 102 -6.11 -2.04 0.76
CA PHE A 102 -5.69 -1.23 -0.37
C PHE A 102 -6.62 -0.05 -0.59
N LEU A 103 -6.06 1.16 -0.67
CA LEU A 103 -6.76 2.39 -1.05
C LEU A 103 -6.31 2.76 -2.47
N TYR A 104 -7.25 2.77 -3.42
CA TYR A 104 -6.92 2.97 -4.82
C TYR A 104 -7.93 3.89 -5.48
N GLN A 105 -7.52 5.12 -5.78
CA GLN A 105 -8.42 6.16 -6.22
C GLN A 105 -7.83 7.03 -7.32
N GLY A 106 -8.68 7.58 -8.16
CA GLY A 106 -8.34 8.54 -9.19
C GLY A 106 -9.50 9.49 -9.46
N GLU A 107 -9.29 10.48 -10.32
CA GLU A 107 -10.31 11.48 -10.64
C GLU A 107 -11.50 10.87 -11.38
N ALA A 108 -11.24 10.02 -12.38
CA ALA A 108 -12.26 9.34 -13.16
C ALA A 108 -11.74 7.98 -13.68
N PRO A 109 -11.37 7.05 -12.80
CA PRO A 109 -10.81 5.77 -13.25
C PRO A 109 -11.90 4.90 -13.88
N GLU A 110 -11.56 4.26 -15.00
CA GLU A 110 -12.40 3.23 -15.57
C GLU A 110 -12.32 1.93 -14.75
N LYS A 111 -13.37 1.13 -14.78
CA LYS A 111 -13.45 -0.10 -13.99
C LYS A 111 -12.26 -1.03 -14.20
N TRP A 112 -11.79 -1.19 -15.44
CA TRP A 112 -10.66 -2.07 -15.74
C TRP A 112 -9.35 -1.63 -15.06
N MET A 113 -9.16 -0.32 -14.85
CA MET A 113 -7.99 0.22 -14.14
C MET A 113 -8.02 -0.17 -12.67
N LEU A 114 -9.19 -0.06 -12.05
CA LEU A 114 -9.42 -0.43 -10.66
C LEU A 114 -9.27 -1.94 -10.47
N ASP A 115 -9.86 -2.73 -11.36
CA ASP A 115 -9.74 -4.20 -11.36
C ASP A 115 -8.27 -4.65 -11.52
N ALA A 116 -7.51 -3.99 -12.38
CA ALA A 116 -6.08 -4.29 -12.58
C ALA A 116 -5.25 -3.99 -11.34
N GLY A 117 -5.50 -2.87 -10.67
CA GLY A 117 -4.84 -2.50 -9.42
C GLY A 117 -5.16 -3.48 -8.30
N GLU A 118 -6.42 -3.85 -8.14
CA GLU A 118 -6.84 -4.85 -7.15
C GLU A 118 -6.25 -6.23 -7.44
N TYR A 119 -6.23 -6.65 -8.70
CA TYR A 119 -5.59 -7.90 -9.08
C TYR A 119 -4.11 -7.91 -8.67
N THR A 120 -3.36 -6.87 -8.99
CA THR A 120 -1.95 -6.75 -8.61
C THR A 120 -1.78 -6.84 -7.09
N MET A 121 -2.55 -6.07 -6.33
CA MET A 121 -2.40 -5.99 -4.88
C MET A 121 -2.83 -7.28 -4.17
N SER A 122 -3.91 -7.90 -4.61
CA SER A 122 -4.37 -9.18 -4.06
C SER A 122 -3.39 -10.33 -4.34
N ARG A 123 -2.77 -10.33 -5.53
CA ARG A 123 -1.75 -11.32 -5.89
C ARG A 123 -0.45 -11.12 -5.10
N PHE A 124 -0.03 -9.86 -4.92
CA PHE A 124 1.09 -9.51 -4.04
C PHE A 124 0.85 -10.01 -2.62
N ALA A 125 -0.32 -9.71 -2.06
CA ALA A 125 -0.71 -10.14 -0.73
C ALA A 125 -0.62 -11.67 -0.59
N ARG A 126 -1.21 -12.39 -1.53
CA ARG A 126 -1.23 -13.86 -1.53
C ARG A 126 0.18 -14.46 -1.56
N LEU A 127 1.08 -13.93 -2.39
CA LEU A 127 2.43 -14.47 -2.52
C LEU A 127 3.23 -14.29 -1.23
N TYR A 128 3.10 -13.15 -0.58
CA TYR A 128 3.86 -12.84 0.64
C TYR A 128 3.12 -13.18 1.94
N GLY A 129 1.98 -13.86 1.85
CA GLY A 129 1.25 -14.39 3.01
C GLY A 129 0.37 -13.38 3.76
N LEU A 130 0.16 -12.20 3.18
CA LEU A 130 -0.73 -11.19 3.74
C LEU A 130 -2.20 -11.60 3.59
N ASN A 131 -2.98 -11.39 4.62
CA ASN A 131 -4.43 -11.54 4.57
C ASN A 131 -5.05 -10.28 3.91
N TYR A 132 -5.34 -10.37 2.61
CA TYR A 132 -5.94 -9.28 1.86
C TYR A 132 -7.39 -9.06 2.27
N VAL A 133 -7.69 -7.90 2.86
CA VAL A 133 -9.03 -7.60 3.39
C VAL A 133 -9.91 -6.82 2.40
N GLY A 134 -9.35 -6.31 1.32
CA GLY A 134 -10.06 -5.67 0.23
C GLY A 134 -9.52 -4.31 -0.17
N MET A 135 -10.19 -3.70 -1.14
CA MET A 135 -9.88 -2.39 -1.71
C MET A 135 -11.00 -1.39 -1.43
N ALA A 136 -10.64 -0.14 -1.24
CA ALA A 136 -11.56 0.99 -1.22
C ALA A 136 -11.19 1.98 -2.32
N GLU A 137 -12.19 2.43 -3.07
CA GLU A 137 -12.07 3.38 -4.19
C GLU A 137 -12.58 4.78 -3.78
N THR A 138 -13.45 4.81 -2.77
CA THR A 138 -14.14 6.00 -2.29
C THR A 138 -14.10 6.10 -0.78
N GLN A 139 -14.45 7.26 -0.24
CA GLN A 139 -14.64 7.45 1.21
C GLN A 139 -15.69 6.50 1.80
N LYS A 140 -16.75 6.22 1.04
CA LYS A 140 -17.80 5.28 1.46
C LYS A 140 -17.25 3.86 1.57
N ASP A 141 -16.45 3.44 0.59
CA ASP A 141 -15.82 2.12 0.61
C ASP A 141 -14.83 2.00 1.76
N ALA A 142 -14.06 3.06 2.04
CA ALA A 142 -13.15 3.10 3.18
C ALA A 142 -13.88 2.87 4.51
N LYS A 143 -15.05 3.50 4.72
CA LYS A 143 -15.89 3.26 5.90
C LYS A 143 -16.36 1.80 5.99
N THR A 144 -16.71 1.20 4.87
CA THR A 144 -17.15 -0.19 4.80
C THR A 144 -16.00 -1.15 5.09
N LEU A 145 -14.83 -0.89 4.49
CA LEU A 145 -13.62 -1.70 4.66
C LEU A 145 -13.10 -1.65 6.11
N ALA A 146 -13.27 -0.52 6.79
CA ALA A 146 -12.87 -0.34 8.20
C ALA A 146 -13.43 -1.42 9.15
N LYS A 147 -14.57 -2.00 8.82
CA LYS A 147 -15.22 -3.06 9.60
C LYS A 147 -14.49 -4.42 9.52
N LYS A 148 -13.53 -4.55 8.57
CA LYS A 148 -12.75 -5.78 8.37
C LYS A 148 -11.36 -5.71 9.00
N LEU A 149 -10.93 -4.52 9.44
CA LEU A 149 -9.67 -4.30 10.14
C LEU A 149 -9.81 -4.62 11.63
#